data_76845fa7c641bc7c071e41f59e223fb0
#
_entry.id   76845fa7c641bc7c071e41f59e223fb0
#
_cell.length_a   1.000
_cell.length_b   1.000
_cell.length_c   1.000
_cell.angle_alpha   90.00
_cell.angle_beta   90.00
_cell.angle_gamma   90.00
#
_symmetry.space_group_name_H-M   'P 1'
#
loop_
_entity.id
_entity.type
_entity.pdbx_description
1 polymer ?
#
loop_
_entity_poly.entity_id
_entity_poly.type
_entity_poly.pdbx_seq_one_letter_code
_entity_poly.pdbx_strand_id
1 'polypeptide(L)'
;ILATVVAAKDAKDGVDFLPLTVDYKEKFAADGRIPGGFFRREARPSEREILVMRIVDRALRPLFPDDYHAEVQLMMQLIAYDGVNSPDALVGFAASAALAVSDIPFNGPISEVRVANVDGKLVVNPTRKECENTKLNIIVSASLSDINMVEGEMDEASEEEDRKSTRLNSSHEFVS
;
A
#
# COMPACT_ATOMS: atom_id res chain seq x y z
N ILE A 1 -9.44 0.15 7.85
CA ILE A 1 -8.05 0.46 8.20
C ILE A 1 -8.02 1.80 8.94
N LEU A 2 -7.33 1.88 10.06
CA LEU A 2 -6.97 3.11 10.72
C LEU A 2 -5.57 3.51 10.25
N ALA A 3 -5.42 4.73 9.78
CA ALA A 3 -4.11 5.29 9.43
C ALA A 3 -3.87 6.58 10.23
N THR A 4 -2.67 6.71 10.75
CA THR A 4 -2.22 7.90 11.48
C THR A 4 -0.85 8.32 10.97
N VAL A 5 -0.61 9.61 10.92
CA VAL A 5 0.68 10.17 10.55
C VAL A 5 1.14 11.19 11.59
N VAL A 6 2.42 11.15 11.89
CA VAL A 6 3.09 12.12 12.79
C VAL A 6 4.40 12.52 12.15
N ALA A 7 4.72 13.80 12.18
CA ALA A 7 6.02 14.30 11.76
C ALA A 7 6.72 15.06 12.90
N ALA A 8 8.04 15.00 12.91
CA ALA A 8 8.84 15.88 13.76
C ALA A 8 8.72 17.32 13.23
N LYS A 9 8.79 18.29 14.13
CA LYS A 9 8.69 19.71 13.77
C LYS A 9 9.88 20.19 12.93
N ASP A 10 11.07 19.69 13.26
CA ASP A 10 12.32 20.09 12.63
C ASP A 10 13.14 18.83 12.26
N ALA A 11 13.96 18.94 11.23
CA ALA A 11 14.93 17.91 10.87
C ALA A 11 16.05 17.85 11.93
N LYS A 12 16.57 16.65 12.17
CA LYS A 12 17.76 16.46 13.02
C LYS A 12 19.01 16.94 12.29
N ASP A 13 19.95 17.54 13.03
CA ASP A 13 21.23 17.98 12.46
C ASP A 13 21.99 16.82 11.81
N GLY A 14 22.49 17.05 10.60
CA GLY A 14 23.29 16.08 9.85
C GLY A 14 22.52 14.98 9.14
N VAL A 15 21.20 15.08 9.06
CA VAL A 15 20.34 14.17 8.25
C VAL A 15 20.14 14.79 6.87
N ASP A 16 20.52 14.05 5.82
CA ASP A 16 20.45 14.43 4.41
C ASP A 16 19.46 13.58 3.60
N PHE A 17 18.59 12.83 4.27
CA PHE A 17 17.56 11.99 3.67
C PHE A 17 16.23 12.12 4.45
N LEU A 18 15.13 11.66 3.86
CA LEU A 18 13.84 11.56 4.51
C LEU A 18 13.79 10.35 5.46
N PRO A 19 13.74 10.52 6.80
CA PRO A 19 13.54 9.43 7.75
C PRO A 19 12.04 9.06 7.80
N LEU A 20 11.58 8.29 6.80
CA LEU A 20 10.20 7.80 6.74
C LEU A 20 10.12 6.41 7.37
N THR A 21 9.31 6.28 8.40
CA THR A 21 8.98 5.02 9.05
C THR A 21 7.53 4.65 8.72
N VAL A 22 7.34 3.47 8.14
CA VAL A 22 6.02 2.92 7.82
C VAL A 22 5.81 1.68 8.68
N ASP A 23 4.77 1.68 9.50
CA ASP A 23 4.36 0.55 10.35
C ASP A 23 2.93 0.11 9.98
N TYR A 24 2.77 -1.18 9.70
CA TYR A 24 1.46 -1.78 9.43
C TYR A 24 1.26 -3.02 10.27
N LYS A 25 0.07 -3.15 10.85
CA LYS A 25 -0.27 -4.29 11.74
C LYS A 25 -1.63 -4.86 11.42
N GLU A 26 -1.65 -6.19 11.27
CA GLU A 26 -2.84 -7.02 11.18
C GLU A 26 -3.01 -7.78 12.50
N LYS A 27 -3.86 -7.29 13.39
CA LYS A 27 -4.13 -8.00 14.66
C LYS A 27 -5.18 -9.08 14.47
N PHE A 28 -5.06 -10.17 15.23
CA PHE A 28 -6.07 -11.24 15.27
C PHE A 28 -7.47 -10.74 15.57
N ALA A 29 -7.58 -9.69 16.36
CA ALA A 29 -8.87 -9.06 16.68
C ALA A 29 -9.62 -8.50 15.47
N ALA A 30 -8.89 -8.10 14.39
CA ALA A 30 -9.50 -7.61 13.16
C ALA A 30 -10.30 -8.70 12.42
N ASP A 31 -9.92 -9.98 12.59
CA ASP A 31 -10.58 -11.15 12.03
C ASP A 31 -11.49 -11.86 13.09
N GLY A 32 -11.81 -11.17 14.18
CA GLY A 32 -12.63 -11.71 15.27
C GLY A 32 -11.96 -12.84 16.05
N ARG A 33 -10.64 -12.98 15.97
CA ARG A 33 -9.87 -14.04 16.61
C ARG A 33 -9.11 -13.51 17.82
N ILE A 34 -8.89 -14.39 18.79
CA ILE A 34 -8.04 -14.13 19.95
C ILE A 34 -6.69 -14.82 19.72
N PRO A 35 -5.55 -14.12 19.94
CA PRO A 35 -4.25 -14.75 19.87
C PRO A 35 -4.18 -15.94 20.80
N GLY A 36 -3.80 -17.12 20.31
CA GLY A 36 -3.72 -18.34 21.08
C GLY A 36 -2.42 -19.10 20.86
N GLY A 37 -1.89 -19.70 21.94
CA GLY A 37 -0.71 -20.54 21.91
C GLY A 37 0.61 -19.79 22.09
N PHE A 38 1.65 -20.54 22.48
CA PHE A 38 2.96 -20.01 22.89
C PHE A 38 3.70 -19.24 21.78
N PHE A 39 3.52 -19.60 20.51
CA PHE A 39 4.22 -19.01 19.36
C PHE A 39 3.45 -17.88 18.65
N ARG A 40 2.21 -17.60 19.03
CA ARG A 40 1.36 -16.60 18.39
C ARG A 40 1.43 -15.27 19.14
N ARG A 41 2.56 -14.60 19.02
CA ARG A 41 2.76 -13.27 19.56
C ARG A 41 2.58 -12.24 18.44
N GLU A 42 1.73 -11.26 18.66
CA GLU A 42 1.51 -10.12 17.75
C GLU A 42 2.67 -9.10 17.77
N ALA A 43 3.76 -9.39 18.47
CA ALA A 43 4.87 -8.45 18.67
C ALA A 43 5.80 -8.33 17.45
N ARG A 44 5.90 -9.39 16.63
CA ARG A 44 6.72 -9.37 15.41
C ARG A 44 5.81 -9.30 14.20
N PRO A 45 6.08 -8.36 13.26
CA PRO A 45 5.34 -8.32 12.02
C PRO A 45 5.56 -9.63 11.23
N SER A 46 4.51 -10.10 10.57
CA SER A 46 4.55 -11.20 9.61
C SER A 46 5.29 -10.75 8.34
N GLU A 47 5.72 -11.71 7.51
CA GLU A 47 6.32 -11.42 6.20
C GLU A 47 5.37 -10.58 5.33
N ARG A 48 4.07 -10.86 5.38
CA ARG A 48 3.06 -10.10 4.66
C ARG A 48 3.00 -8.64 5.13
N GLU A 49 2.97 -8.41 6.44
CA GLU A 49 2.97 -7.04 6.99
C GLU A 49 4.24 -6.28 6.55
N ILE A 50 5.41 -6.95 6.55
CA ILE A 50 6.66 -6.35 6.09
C ILE A 50 6.59 -5.98 4.60
N LEU A 51 6.04 -6.85 3.77
CA LEU A 51 5.88 -6.57 2.33
C LEU A 51 4.96 -5.37 2.10
N VAL A 52 3.82 -5.31 2.80
CA VAL A 52 2.89 -4.17 2.70
C VAL A 52 3.55 -2.87 3.15
N MET A 53 4.29 -2.88 4.26
CA MET A 53 5.06 -1.70 4.72
C MET A 53 6.03 -1.20 3.65
N ARG A 54 6.74 -2.10 2.97
CA ARG A 54 7.69 -1.75 1.90
C ARG A 54 6.99 -1.21 0.65
N ILE A 55 5.85 -1.77 0.27
CA ILE A 55 5.04 -1.29 -0.84
C ILE A 55 4.59 0.14 -0.58
N VAL A 56 4.02 0.41 0.59
CA VAL A 56 3.57 1.75 1.00
C VAL A 56 4.73 2.74 1.06
N ASP A 57 5.88 2.37 1.63
CA ASP A 57 7.07 3.24 1.66
C ASP A 57 7.51 3.62 0.25
N ARG A 58 7.59 2.65 -0.67
CA ARG A 58 8.02 2.89 -2.07
C ARG A 58 7.02 3.73 -2.85
N ALA A 59 5.73 3.58 -2.57
CA ALA A 59 4.67 4.34 -3.22
C ALA A 59 4.64 5.81 -2.77
N LEU A 60 4.91 6.08 -1.49
CA LEU A 60 4.75 7.42 -0.90
C LEU A 60 6.05 8.23 -0.87
N ARG A 61 7.19 7.59 -0.67
CA ARG A 61 8.49 8.27 -0.53
C ARG A 61 8.83 9.24 -1.67
N PRO A 62 8.61 8.91 -2.96
CA PRO A 62 8.93 9.82 -4.06
C PRO A 62 8.08 11.09 -4.11
N LEU A 63 7.02 11.16 -3.31
CA LEU A 63 6.06 12.28 -3.30
C LEU A 63 6.37 13.32 -2.23
N PHE A 64 7.35 13.07 -1.38
CA PHE A 64 7.85 14.10 -0.47
C PHE A 64 8.85 14.99 -1.21
N PRO A 65 8.92 16.30 -0.85
CA PRO A 65 9.95 17.18 -1.41
C PRO A 65 11.37 16.68 -1.07
N ASP A 66 12.30 16.86 -1.99
CA ASP A 66 13.69 16.40 -1.85
C ASP A 66 14.43 17.04 -0.66
N ASP A 67 14.02 18.24 -0.27
CA ASP A 67 14.57 19.01 0.84
C ASP A 67 13.85 18.77 2.18
N TYR A 68 12.87 17.84 2.22
CA TYR A 68 12.14 17.52 3.43
C TYR A 68 12.82 16.38 4.21
N HIS A 69 13.50 16.73 5.31
CA HIS A 69 14.30 15.81 6.12
C HIS A 69 13.78 15.62 7.56
N ALA A 70 12.59 16.12 7.87
CA ALA A 70 11.96 15.85 9.16
C ALA A 70 11.50 14.39 9.25
N GLU A 71 11.62 13.79 10.43
CA GLU A 71 11.19 12.41 10.66
C GLU A 71 9.68 12.30 10.52
N VAL A 72 9.22 11.33 9.70
CA VAL A 72 7.79 11.02 9.49
C VAL A 72 7.51 9.59 9.90
N GLN A 73 6.46 9.40 10.67
CA GLN A 73 5.97 8.08 11.06
C GLN A 73 4.54 7.89 10.58
N LEU A 74 4.34 6.88 9.74
CA LEU A 74 3.04 6.40 9.26
C LEU A 74 2.71 5.09 9.99
N MET A 75 1.60 5.07 10.70
CA MET A 75 1.14 3.87 11.41
C MET A 75 -0.24 3.49 10.89
N MET A 76 -0.35 2.31 10.30
CA MET A 76 -1.60 1.74 9.81
C MET A 76 -1.94 0.49 10.60
N GLN A 77 -3.22 0.33 10.88
CA GLN A 77 -3.74 -0.84 11.59
C GLN A 77 -5.01 -1.34 10.93
N LEU A 78 -5.03 -2.64 10.65
CA LEU A 78 -6.25 -3.33 10.22
C LEU A 78 -7.18 -3.45 11.43
N ILE A 79 -8.36 -2.82 11.37
CA ILE A 79 -9.34 -2.80 12.48
C ILE A 79 -10.39 -3.88 12.32
N ALA A 80 -10.84 -4.10 11.07
CA ALA A 80 -11.82 -5.13 10.73
C ALA A 80 -11.49 -5.75 9.38
N TYR A 81 -11.75 -7.03 9.25
CA TYR A 81 -11.48 -7.82 8.06
C TYR A 81 -12.63 -8.78 7.79
N ASP A 82 -13.06 -8.87 6.54
CA ASP A 82 -14.16 -9.72 6.10
C ASP A 82 -13.73 -11.15 5.72
N GLY A 83 -12.43 -11.42 5.73
CA GLY A 83 -11.86 -12.72 5.31
C GLY A 83 -11.81 -12.93 3.80
N VAL A 84 -12.31 -12.01 2.99
CA VAL A 84 -12.49 -12.15 1.54
C VAL A 84 -11.57 -11.20 0.76
N ASN A 85 -11.63 -9.91 1.06
CA ASN A 85 -10.90 -8.88 0.33
C ASN A 85 -9.51 -8.67 0.90
N SER A 86 -8.48 -8.55 0.04
CA SER A 86 -7.12 -8.30 0.51
C SER A 86 -6.98 -6.85 0.98
N PRO A 87 -6.49 -6.58 2.22
CA PRO A 87 -6.39 -5.22 2.72
C PRO A 87 -5.19 -4.44 2.19
N ASP A 88 -4.22 -5.08 1.54
CA ASP A 88 -2.91 -4.54 1.20
C ASP A 88 -2.97 -3.25 0.35
N ALA A 89 -3.72 -3.25 -0.76
CA ALA A 89 -3.89 -2.05 -1.57
C ALA A 89 -4.62 -0.91 -0.82
N LEU A 90 -5.52 -1.26 0.11
CA LEU A 90 -6.21 -0.26 0.93
C LEU A 90 -5.30 0.39 1.98
N VAL A 91 -4.18 -0.24 2.34
CA VAL A 91 -3.21 0.31 3.30
C VAL A 91 -2.52 1.53 2.70
N GLY A 92 -2.05 1.45 1.46
CA GLY A 92 -1.43 2.59 0.78
C GLY A 92 -2.40 3.74 0.54
N PHE A 93 -3.64 3.43 0.16
CA PHE A 93 -4.69 4.43 0.06
C PHE A 93 -4.97 5.13 1.40
N ALA A 94 -5.08 4.38 2.49
CA ALA A 94 -5.31 4.92 3.82
C ALA A 94 -4.14 5.80 4.31
N ALA A 95 -2.90 5.39 4.04
CA ALA A 95 -1.69 6.15 4.34
C ALA A 95 -1.66 7.47 3.55
N SER A 96 -1.98 7.43 2.26
CA SER A 96 -2.11 8.61 1.40
C SER A 96 -3.19 9.58 1.91
N ALA A 97 -4.34 9.07 2.31
CA ALA A 97 -5.42 9.88 2.87
C ALA A 97 -5.00 10.56 4.19
N ALA A 98 -4.27 9.85 5.05
CA ALA A 98 -3.75 10.43 6.30
C ALA A 98 -2.76 11.57 6.03
N LEU A 99 -1.86 11.41 5.06
CA LEU A 99 -0.94 12.47 4.63
C LEU A 99 -1.68 13.66 4.01
N ALA A 100 -2.67 13.41 3.16
CA ALA A 100 -3.42 14.46 2.47
C ALA A 100 -4.23 15.39 3.40
N VAL A 101 -4.62 14.89 4.59
CA VAL A 101 -5.32 15.70 5.61
C VAL A 101 -4.40 16.27 6.67
N SER A 102 -3.09 16.00 6.60
CA SER A 102 -2.06 16.54 7.49
C SER A 102 -1.48 17.84 6.94
N ASP A 103 -0.66 18.49 7.76
CA ASP A 103 0.14 19.68 7.38
C ASP A 103 1.53 19.31 6.83
N ILE A 104 1.80 18.02 6.65
CA ILE A 104 3.07 17.51 6.12
C ILE A 104 3.14 17.79 4.62
N PRO A 105 4.25 18.37 4.10
CA PRO A 105 4.41 18.60 2.67
C PRO A 105 4.44 17.28 1.90
N PHE A 106 3.43 17.09 1.04
CA PHE A 106 3.21 15.85 0.32
C PHE A 106 2.56 16.12 -1.05
N ASN A 107 3.17 15.67 -2.12
CA ASN A 107 2.72 15.87 -3.51
C ASN A 107 1.72 14.80 -3.98
N GLY A 108 0.93 14.26 -3.07
CA GLY A 108 -0.17 13.34 -3.34
C GLY A 108 -1.50 14.07 -3.48
N PRO A 109 -2.64 13.38 -3.39
CA PRO A 109 -2.78 11.99 -2.98
C PRO A 109 -2.43 10.96 -4.06
N ILE A 110 -2.30 9.70 -3.64
CA ILE A 110 -2.21 8.54 -4.54
C ILE A 110 -3.43 7.63 -4.40
N SER A 111 -3.72 6.92 -5.48
CA SER A 111 -4.54 5.71 -5.44
C SER A 111 -3.63 4.48 -5.46
N GLU A 112 -4.04 3.42 -4.79
CA GLU A 112 -3.35 2.14 -4.82
C GLU A 112 -4.37 1.03 -5.01
N VAL A 113 -4.16 0.18 -5.99
CA VAL A 113 -5.05 -0.92 -6.33
C VAL A 113 -4.26 -2.19 -6.63
N ARG A 114 -4.89 -3.33 -6.34
CA ARG A 114 -4.43 -4.62 -6.82
C ARG A 114 -5.14 -4.94 -8.13
N VAL A 115 -4.39 -5.41 -9.13
CA VAL A 115 -4.92 -5.85 -10.41
C VAL A 115 -4.48 -7.29 -10.64
N ALA A 116 -5.42 -8.16 -11.00
CA ALA A 116 -5.12 -9.53 -11.36
C ALA A 116 -5.84 -9.94 -12.65
N ASN A 117 -5.25 -10.87 -13.39
CA ASN A 117 -5.88 -11.47 -14.55
C ASN A 117 -6.66 -12.71 -14.11
N VAL A 118 -7.98 -12.56 -13.94
CA VAL A 118 -8.89 -13.64 -13.55
C VAL A 118 -9.64 -14.13 -14.79
N ASP A 119 -9.43 -15.38 -15.18
CA ASP A 119 -10.05 -16.00 -16.36
C ASP A 119 -9.92 -15.17 -17.65
N GLY A 120 -8.77 -14.54 -17.86
CA GLY A 120 -8.48 -13.72 -19.03
C GLY A 120 -9.04 -12.31 -18.98
N LYS A 121 -9.59 -11.88 -17.84
CA LYS A 121 -10.06 -10.51 -17.62
C LYS A 121 -9.27 -9.84 -16.50
N LEU A 122 -8.91 -8.59 -16.71
CA LEU A 122 -8.29 -7.77 -15.67
C LEU A 122 -9.36 -7.32 -14.67
N VAL A 123 -9.15 -7.67 -13.41
CA VAL A 123 -10.04 -7.34 -12.28
C VAL A 123 -9.29 -6.46 -11.30
N VAL A 124 -9.92 -5.34 -10.90
CA VAL A 124 -9.37 -4.44 -9.89
C VAL A 124 -9.85 -4.88 -8.52
N ASN A 125 -8.92 -4.93 -7.57
CA ASN A 125 -9.14 -5.40 -6.20
C ASN A 125 -9.85 -6.76 -6.14
N PRO A 126 -9.29 -7.79 -6.81
CA PRO A 126 -9.86 -9.14 -6.80
C PRO A 126 -9.88 -9.69 -5.37
N THR A 127 -10.79 -10.62 -5.14
CA THR A 127 -10.83 -11.36 -3.88
C THR A 127 -9.59 -12.24 -3.73
N ARG A 128 -9.28 -12.63 -2.50
CA ARG A 128 -8.13 -13.49 -2.20
C ARG A 128 -8.17 -14.81 -2.98
N LYS A 129 -9.35 -15.40 -3.16
CA LYS A 129 -9.53 -16.64 -3.92
C LYS A 129 -9.25 -16.46 -5.41
N GLU A 130 -9.65 -15.33 -5.98
CA GLU A 130 -9.39 -15.02 -7.38
C GLU A 130 -7.90 -14.79 -7.65
N CYS A 131 -7.12 -14.39 -6.66
CA CYS A 131 -5.67 -14.22 -6.78
C CYS A 131 -4.88 -15.54 -6.74
N GLU A 132 -5.44 -16.66 -6.27
CA GLU A 132 -4.68 -17.89 -6.01
C GLU A 132 -4.13 -18.57 -7.28
N ASN A 133 -4.75 -18.37 -8.44
CA ASN A 133 -4.38 -19.04 -9.69
C ASN A 133 -4.20 -18.07 -10.87
N THR A 134 -3.79 -16.85 -10.60
CA THR A 134 -3.63 -15.83 -11.65
C THR A 134 -2.20 -15.78 -12.17
N LYS A 135 -2.06 -15.60 -13.50
CA LYS A 135 -0.75 -15.41 -14.14
C LYS A 135 -0.20 -14.00 -13.96
N LEU A 136 -1.05 -13.05 -13.60
CA LEU A 136 -0.68 -11.67 -13.37
C LEU A 136 -1.39 -11.21 -12.11
N ASN A 137 -0.63 -10.76 -11.12
CA ASN A 137 -1.11 -10.24 -9.85
C ASN A 137 -0.17 -9.14 -9.39
N ILE A 138 -0.56 -7.89 -9.61
CA ILE A 138 0.26 -6.71 -9.33
C ILE A 138 -0.47 -5.74 -8.43
N ILE A 139 0.29 -4.97 -7.66
CA ILE A 139 -0.19 -3.76 -6.98
C ILE A 139 0.39 -2.56 -7.74
N VAL A 140 -0.47 -1.62 -8.04
CA VAL A 140 -0.10 -0.39 -8.75
C VAL A 140 -0.49 0.79 -7.89
N SER A 141 0.45 1.72 -7.73
CA SER A 141 0.22 3.00 -7.08
C SER A 141 0.44 4.13 -8.09
N ALA A 142 -0.51 5.05 -8.15
CA ALA A 142 -0.46 6.18 -9.07
C ALA A 142 -0.94 7.48 -8.40
N SER A 143 -0.31 8.60 -8.79
CA SER A 143 -0.82 9.95 -8.59
C SER A 143 -1.79 10.33 -9.71
N LEU A 144 -2.24 11.57 -9.76
CA LEU A 144 -3.08 12.07 -10.87
C LEU A 144 -2.36 12.04 -12.22
N SER A 145 -1.04 12.15 -12.25
CA SER A 145 -0.24 12.30 -13.47
C SER A 145 0.65 11.09 -13.76
N ASP A 146 1.10 10.37 -12.71
CA ASP A 146 2.19 9.44 -12.83
C ASP A 146 1.95 8.14 -12.07
N ILE A 147 2.50 7.04 -12.60
CA ILE A 147 2.58 5.77 -11.89
C ILE A 147 3.83 5.80 -11.01
N ASN A 148 3.63 5.70 -9.70
CA ASN A 148 4.70 5.85 -8.72
C ASN A 148 5.34 4.52 -8.33
N MET A 149 4.56 3.43 -8.38
CA MET A 149 5.03 2.12 -7.98
C MET A 149 4.22 1.01 -8.66
N VAL A 150 4.92 -0.02 -9.12
CA VAL A 150 4.36 -1.29 -9.57
C VAL A 150 5.13 -2.41 -8.88
N GLU A 151 4.44 -3.33 -8.26
CA GLU A 151 5.02 -4.50 -7.59
C GLU A 151 4.10 -5.70 -7.77
N GLY A 152 4.64 -6.88 -8.04
CA GLY A 152 3.81 -8.07 -8.15
C GLY A 152 4.50 -9.25 -8.78
N GLU A 153 3.71 -10.24 -9.13
CA GLU A 153 4.14 -11.51 -9.72
C GLU A 153 3.47 -11.68 -11.08
N MET A 154 4.26 -12.07 -12.07
CA MET A 154 3.81 -12.37 -13.43
C MET A 154 4.40 -13.70 -13.87
N ASP A 155 3.56 -14.56 -14.44
CA ASP A 155 3.95 -15.82 -15.07
C ASP A 155 3.69 -15.72 -16.58
N GLU A 156 4.75 -15.38 -17.34
CA GLU A 156 4.71 -15.24 -18.81
C GLU A 156 3.58 -14.32 -19.33
N ALA A 157 3.28 -13.22 -18.61
CA ALA A 157 2.35 -12.20 -19.08
C ALA A 157 2.95 -11.39 -20.24
N SER A 158 2.12 -11.00 -21.21
CA SER A 158 2.55 -10.17 -22.34
C SER A 158 2.73 -8.70 -21.91
N GLU A 159 3.60 -7.95 -22.63
CA GLU A 159 3.76 -6.51 -22.39
C GLU A 159 2.45 -5.72 -22.55
N GLU A 160 1.53 -6.22 -23.37
CA GLU A 160 0.23 -5.59 -23.57
C GLU A 160 -0.67 -5.77 -22.34
N GLU A 161 -0.65 -6.95 -21.71
CA GLU A 161 -1.39 -7.22 -20.47
C GLU A 161 -0.84 -6.41 -19.31
N ASP A 162 0.49 -6.33 -19.19
CA ASP A 162 1.13 -5.50 -18.17
C ASP A 162 0.77 -4.01 -18.34
N ARG A 163 0.86 -3.49 -19.56
CA ARG A 163 0.50 -2.10 -19.85
C ARG A 163 -0.97 -1.79 -19.55
N LYS A 164 -1.89 -2.71 -19.89
CA LYS A 164 -3.31 -2.54 -19.60
C LYS A 164 -3.58 -2.56 -18.10
N SER A 165 -2.98 -3.50 -17.37
CA SER A 165 -3.16 -3.63 -15.91
C SER A 165 -2.67 -2.40 -15.16
N THR A 166 -1.55 -1.83 -15.58
CA THR A 166 -0.96 -0.64 -14.99
C THR A 166 -1.82 0.60 -15.24
N ARG A 167 -2.45 0.72 -16.42
CA ARG A 167 -3.37 1.82 -16.75
C ARG A 167 -4.67 1.82 -15.96
N LEU A 168 -5.13 0.67 -15.49
CA LEU A 168 -6.39 0.59 -14.71
C LEU A 168 -6.34 1.38 -13.40
N ASN A 169 -5.17 1.73 -12.90
CA ASN A 169 -5.05 2.63 -11.75
C ASN A 169 -4.96 4.11 -12.12
N SER A 170 -4.70 4.45 -13.38
CA SER A 170 -4.67 5.85 -13.79
C SER A 170 -6.10 6.38 -13.92
N SER A 171 -6.39 7.48 -13.25
CA SER A 171 -7.71 8.09 -13.04
C SER A 171 -8.52 8.43 -14.32
N HIS A 172 -7.97 8.21 -15.50
CA HIS A 172 -8.63 8.54 -16.77
C HIS A 172 -9.64 7.50 -17.26
N GLU A 173 -9.62 6.26 -16.74
CA GLU A 173 -10.59 5.21 -17.16
C GLU A 173 -11.74 5.00 -16.18
N PHE A 174 -11.69 5.58 -14.98
CA PHE A 174 -12.80 5.52 -14.03
C PHE A 174 -13.90 6.59 -14.23
N VAL A 175 -13.76 7.47 -15.23
CA VAL A 175 -14.66 8.62 -15.49
C VAL A 175 -15.39 8.49 -16.83
N SER A 176 -15.29 7.37 -17.51
CA SER A 176 -16.06 7.14 -18.75
C SER A 176 -17.13 6.06 -18.60
#